data_09868a5dfaef208434c33b7f9cc9ffc3
#
_entry.id   09868a5dfaef208434c33b7f9cc9ffc3
#
_cell.length_a   1.000
_cell.length_b   1.000
_cell.length_c   1.000
_cell.angle_alpha   90.00
_cell.angle_beta   90.00
_cell.angle_gamma   90.00
#
_symmetry.space_group_name_H-M   'P 1'
#
loop_
_entity.id
_entity.type
_entity.pdbx_description
1 polymer ?
#
loop_
_entity_poly.entity_id
_entity_poly.type
_entity_poly.pdbx_seq_one_letter_code
_entity_poly.pdbx_strand_id
1 'polypeptide(L)'
;MEQEKVKYLIDMINNMDIKDKLRLAIRMSDSNYTNLKYNKPEMYEIFDNQLKELDDEYRTTIINFNKYPTITFAMAKIIEMSKEEQNQVALYLFNNTNLEK
;
A
#
# COMPACT_ATOMS: atom_id res chain seq x y z
N MET A 1 21.13 -5.23 1.22
CA MET A 1 20.91 -5.66 -0.17
C MET A 1 19.50 -5.34 -0.56
N GLU A 2 19.30 -4.98 -1.80
CA GLU A 2 17.98 -4.52 -2.25
C GLU A 2 16.92 -5.59 -2.10
N GLN A 3 17.28 -6.83 -2.43
CA GLN A 3 16.29 -7.89 -2.35
C GLN A 3 15.84 -8.18 -0.94
N GLU A 4 16.70 -7.92 0.02
CA GLU A 4 16.33 -8.13 1.42
C GLU A 4 15.28 -7.13 1.87
N LYS A 5 15.38 -5.90 1.40
CA LYS A 5 14.37 -4.90 1.73
C LYS A 5 13.02 -5.27 1.15
N VAL A 6 13.02 -5.68 -0.12
CA VAL A 6 11.79 -6.09 -0.78
C VAL A 6 11.19 -7.30 -0.08
N LYS A 7 12.03 -8.28 0.24
CA LYS A 7 11.53 -9.48 0.92
C LYS A 7 10.92 -9.15 2.27
N TYR A 8 11.56 -8.25 3.01
CA TYR A 8 11.07 -7.85 4.32
C TYR A 8 9.67 -7.25 4.19
N LEU A 9 9.47 -6.38 3.20
CA LEU A 9 8.17 -5.77 2.99
C LEU A 9 7.14 -6.79 2.51
N ILE A 10 7.54 -7.73 1.66
CA ILE A 10 6.62 -8.76 1.20
C ILE A 10 6.16 -9.62 2.38
N ASP A 11 7.10 -9.99 3.26
CA ASP A 11 6.72 -10.75 4.44
C ASP A 11 5.77 -9.97 5.33
N MET A 12 6.01 -8.67 5.48
CA MET A 12 5.13 -7.82 6.26
C MET A 12 3.74 -7.76 5.63
N ILE A 13 3.68 -7.60 4.31
CA ILE A 13 2.41 -7.53 3.61
C ILE A 13 1.63 -8.84 3.76
N ASN A 14 2.33 -9.95 3.71
CA ASN A 14 1.67 -11.25 3.86
C ASN A 14 1.00 -11.43 5.22
N ASN A 15 1.47 -10.71 6.22
CA ASN A 15 0.89 -10.77 7.56
C ASN A 15 -0.20 -9.73 7.80
N MET A 16 -0.48 -8.90 6.83
CA MET A 16 -1.54 -7.90 6.94
C MET A 16 -2.89 -8.49 6.58
N ASP A 17 -3.95 -8.00 7.22
CA ASP A 17 -5.29 -8.36 6.74
C ASP A 17 -5.61 -7.53 5.50
N ILE A 18 -6.76 -7.80 4.89
CA ILE A 18 -7.10 -7.16 3.62
C ILE A 18 -7.27 -5.66 3.77
N LYS A 19 -7.78 -5.21 4.91
CA LYS A 19 -7.96 -3.77 5.12
C LYS A 19 -6.62 -3.06 5.16
N ASP A 20 -5.64 -3.62 5.85
CA ASP A 20 -4.32 -3.01 5.93
C ASP A 20 -3.63 -3.04 4.57
N LYS A 21 -3.80 -4.13 3.81
CA LYS A 21 -3.24 -4.19 2.47
C LYS A 21 -3.82 -3.07 1.61
N LEU A 22 -5.11 -2.83 1.71
CA LEU A 22 -5.74 -1.76 0.94
C LEU A 22 -5.28 -0.38 1.40
N ARG A 23 -5.11 -0.20 2.71
CA ARG A 23 -4.60 1.08 3.22
C ARG A 23 -3.22 1.36 2.66
N LEU A 24 -2.36 0.34 2.66
CA LEU A 24 -1.02 0.51 2.11
C LEU A 24 -1.06 0.77 0.62
N ALA A 25 -1.92 0.06 -0.10
CA ALA A 25 -2.04 0.24 -1.54
C ALA A 25 -2.48 1.65 -1.89
N ILE A 26 -3.39 2.21 -1.11
CA ILE A 26 -3.84 3.58 -1.33
C ILE A 26 -2.68 4.56 -1.16
N ARG A 27 -1.88 4.36 -0.10
CA ARG A 27 -0.72 5.24 0.11
C ARG A 27 0.29 5.10 -1.01
N MET A 28 0.54 3.87 -1.45
CA MET A 28 1.53 3.66 -2.52
C MET A 28 1.04 4.18 -3.87
N SER A 29 -0.27 4.26 -4.06
CA SER A 29 -0.82 4.79 -5.31
C SER A 29 -0.77 6.31 -5.37
N ASP A 30 -0.48 6.97 -4.26
CA ASP A 30 -0.46 8.43 -4.20
C ASP A 30 0.90 8.93 -4.65
N SER A 31 0.92 9.68 -5.75
CA SER A 31 2.16 10.15 -6.35
C SER A 31 2.93 11.11 -5.44
N ASN A 32 2.29 11.60 -4.38
CA ASN A 32 2.99 12.47 -3.44
C ASN A 32 3.97 11.71 -2.57
N TYR A 33 3.85 10.39 -2.48
CA TYR A 33 4.67 9.60 -1.58
C TYR A 33 5.60 8.65 -2.30
N THR A 34 5.21 8.17 -3.48
CA THR A 34 6.03 7.21 -4.21
C THR A 34 6.11 7.64 -5.68
N ASN A 35 7.17 7.20 -6.33
CA ASN A 35 7.39 7.54 -7.73
C ASN A 35 7.23 6.26 -8.57
N LEU A 36 6.03 5.73 -8.59
CA LEU A 36 5.75 4.47 -9.24
C LEU A 36 5.07 4.69 -10.58
N LYS A 37 5.27 3.74 -11.48
CA LYS A 37 4.53 3.78 -12.73
C LYS A 37 3.05 3.49 -12.52
N TYR A 38 2.70 3.00 -11.35
CA TYR A 38 1.30 2.69 -11.01
C TYR A 38 0.59 3.83 -10.30
N ASN A 39 1.25 4.98 -10.12
CA ASN A 39 0.63 6.13 -9.49
C ASN A 39 -0.33 6.79 -10.46
N LYS A 40 -1.51 6.22 -10.59
CA LYS A 40 -2.53 6.74 -11.48
C LYS A 40 -3.83 6.90 -10.72
N PRO A 41 -4.61 7.94 -11.07
CA PRO A 41 -5.89 8.14 -10.38
C PRO A 41 -6.78 6.91 -10.40
N GLU A 42 -6.74 6.13 -11.48
CA GLU A 42 -7.58 4.94 -11.57
C GLU A 42 -7.22 3.92 -10.51
N MET A 43 -5.93 3.73 -10.25
CA MET A 43 -5.49 2.76 -9.26
C MET A 43 -5.89 3.20 -7.87
N TYR A 44 -5.67 4.47 -7.57
CA TYR A 44 -6.06 5.01 -6.28
C TYR A 44 -7.55 4.79 -6.06
N GLU A 45 -8.36 5.09 -7.06
CA GLU A 45 -9.80 4.99 -6.96
C GLU A 45 -10.25 3.56 -6.72
N ILE A 46 -9.61 2.61 -7.39
CA ILE A 46 -9.97 1.21 -7.22
C ILE A 46 -9.78 0.77 -5.78
N PHE A 47 -8.60 1.05 -5.21
CA PHE A 47 -8.33 0.66 -3.83
C PHE A 47 -9.19 1.42 -2.84
N ASP A 48 -9.44 2.70 -3.14
CA ASP A 48 -10.28 3.55 -2.32
C ASP A 48 -11.67 2.98 -2.20
N ASN A 49 -12.26 2.58 -3.32
CA ASN A 49 -13.60 2.03 -3.34
C ASN A 49 -13.67 0.69 -2.62
N GLN A 50 -12.64 -0.14 -2.79
CA GLN A 50 -12.62 -1.42 -2.10
C GLN A 50 -12.58 -1.25 -0.59
N LEU A 51 -11.72 -0.34 -0.12
CA LEU A 51 -11.61 -0.11 1.32
C LEU A 51 -12.90 0.50 1.88
N LYS A 52 -13.53 1.38 1.11
CA LYS A 52 -14.75 2.01 1.55
C LYS A 52 -15.85 0.99 1.86
N GLU A 53 -15.87 -0.10 1.13
CA GLU A 53 -16.86 -1.14 1.36
C GLU A 53 -16.57 -2.00 2.57
N LEU A 54 -15.29 -2.05 2.98
CA LEU A 54 -14.87 -2.95 4.04
C LEU A 54 -14.68 -2.26 5.38
N ASP A 55 -14.57 -0.95 5.41
CA ASP A 55 -14.12 -0.24 6.59
C ASP A 55 -15.06 0.90 6.92
N ASP A 56 -15.78 0.77 8.04
CA ASP A 56 -16.69 1.82 8.48
C ASP A 56 -15.96 3.09 8.84
N GLU A 57 -14.67 3.01 9.16
CA GLU A 57 -13.87 4.16 9.51
C GLU A 57 -13.05 4.68 8.35
N TYR A 58 -13.55 4.44 7.15
CA TYR A 58 -12.85 4.81 5.94
C TYR A 58 -12.36 6.26 5.95
N ARG A 59 -13.19 7.18 6.40
CA ARG A 59 -12.79 8.59 6.44
C ARG A 59 -11.59 8.81 7.33
N THR A 60 -11.56 8.13 8.46
CA THR A 60 -10.43 8.25 9.36
C THR A 60 -9.16 7.76 8.71
N THR A 61 -9.25 6.68 7.94
CA THR A 61 -8.11 6.15 7.21
C THR A 61 -7.52 7.20 6.27
N ILE A 62 -8.40 7.89 5.54
CA ILE A 62 -7.95 8.87 4.55
C ILE A 62 -7.37 10.11 5.21
N ILE A 63 -7.96 10.53 6.31
CA ILE A 63 -7.55 11.79 6.94
C ILE A 63 -6.34 11.61 7.85
N ASN A 64 -6.27 10.49 8.55
CA ASN A 64 -5.24 10.32 9.58
C ASN A 64 -4.61 8.93 9.49
N PHE A 65 -3.66 8.77 8.59
CA PHE A 65 -2.94 7.51 8.46
C PHE A 65 -2.11 7.18 9.69
N ASN A 66 -1.81 8.16 10.52
CA ASN A 66 -1.02 7.91 11.73
C ASN A 66 -1.77 7.03 12.73
N LYS A 67 -3.06 6.86 12.54
CA LYS A 67 -3.83 5.95 13.36
C LYS A 67 -3.42 4.50 13.12
N TYR A 68 -2.73 4.24 12.03
CA TYR A 68 -2.35 2.87 11.64
C TYR A 68 -0.83 2.76 11.60
N PRO A 69 -0.20 2.51 12.76
CA PRO A 69 1.27 2.52 12.84
C PRO A 69 1.95 1.54 11.89
N THR A 70 1.34 0.38 11.65
CA THR A 70 1.93 -0.59 10.73
C THR A 70 2.07 -0.01 9.33
N ILE A 71 1.05 0.72 8.89
CA ILE A 71 1.06 1.32 7.56
C ILE A 71 2.08 2.44 7.50
N THR A 72 2.13 3.26 8.55
CA THR A 72 3.11 4.35 8.61
C THR A 72 4.53 3.79 8.58
N PHE A 73 4.78 2.72 9.32
CA PHE A 73 6.09 2.09 9.35
C PHE A 73 6.46 1.54 7.97
N ALA A 74 5.52 0.85 7.33
CA ALA A 74 5.76 0.29 6.01
C ALA A 74 6.07 1.38 5.00
N MET A 75 5.33 2.49 5.03
CA MET A 75 5.57 3.58 4.10
C MET A 75 6.93 4.22 4.31
N ALA A 76 7.37 4.33 5.57
CA ALA A 76 8.70 4.89 5.84
C ALA A 76 9.77 4.04 5.19
N LYS A 77 9.61 2.72 5.21
CA LYS A 77 10.56 1.83 4.56
C LYS A 77 10.48 1.96 3.04
N ILE A 78 9.28 2.04 2.51
CA ILE A 78 9.07 2.09 1.07
C ILE A 78 9.64 3.37 0.47
N ILE A 79 9.47 4.49 1.16
CA ILE A 79 9.96 5.78 0.65
C ILE A 79 11.46 5.76 0.49
N GLU A 80 12.17 4.99 1.32
CA GLU A 80 13.62 4.90 1.24
C GLU A 80 14.11 3.97 0.14
N MET A 81 13.23 3.23 -0.49
CA MET A 81 13.62 2.28 -1.51
C MET A 81 13.83 2.96 -2.85
N SER A 82 14.61 2.29 -3.71
CA SER A 82 14.73 2.73 -5.08
C SER A 82 13.40 2.59 -5.80
N LYS A 83 13.28 3.27 -6.94
CA LYS A 83 12.06 3.18 -7.74
C LYS A 83 11.78 1.73 -8.13
N GLU A 84 12.82 0.99 -8.46
CA GLU A 84 12.65 -0.40 -8.88
C GLU A 84 12.14 -1.26 -7.72
N GLU A 85 12.71 -1.06 -6.54
CA GLU A 85 12.25 -1.77 -5.35
C GLU A 85 10.80 -1.43 -5.03
N GLN A 86 10.45 -0.16 -5.12
CA GLN A 86 9.09 0.27 -4.88
C GLN A 86 8.12 -0.40 -5.84
N ASN A 87 8.52 -0.50 -7.12
CA ASN A 87 7.67 -1.16 -8.11
C ASN A 87 7.47 -2.64 -7.79
N GLN A 88 8.50 -3.31 -7.30
CA GLN A 88 8.38 -4.72 -6.95
C GLN A 88 7.41 -4.91 -5.79
N VAL A 89 7.51 -4.07 -4.77
CA VAL A 89 6.61 -4.15 -3.63
C VAL A 89 5.18 -3.82 -4.07
N ALA A 90 5.02 -2.79 -4.89
CA ALA A 90 3.70 -2.39 -5.35
C ALA A 90 3.04 -3.50 -6.16
N LEU A 91 3.79 -4.11 -7.05
CA LEU A 91 3.24 -5.18 -7.88
C LEU A 91 2.75 -6.33 -7.02
N TYR A 92 3.56 -6.72 -6.05
CA TYR A 92 3.18 -7.80 -5.15
C TYR A 92 1.92 -7.43 -4.36
N LEU A 93 1.92 -6.23 -3.79
CA LEU A 93 0.80 -5.78 -2.97
C LEU A 93 -0.48 -5.70 -3.79
N PHE A 94 -0.41 -5.09 -4.97
CA PHE A 94 -1.59 -4.89 -5.79
C PHE A 94 -2.18 -6.22 -6.22
N ASN A 95 -1.33 -7.20 -6.49
CA ASN A 95 -1.82 -8.54 -6.86
C ASN A 95 -2.48 -9.24 -5.68
N ASN A 96 -2.16 -8.83 -4.47
CA ASN A 96 -2.68 -9.46 -3.26
C ASN A 96 -3.84 -8.70 -2.64
N THR A 97 -4.30 -7.65 -3.29
CA THR A 97 -5.47 -6.91 -2.83
C THR A 97 -6.68 -7.13 -3.71
N ASN A 98 -6.56 -7.99 -4.69
CA ASN A 98 -7.66 -8.25 -5.61
C ASN A 98 -8.74 -9.04 -4.88
N LEU A 99 -9.90 -8.44 -4.73
CA LEU A 99 -11.00 -9.03 -3.98
C LEU A 99 -11.99 -9.77 -4.85
N GLU A 100 -11.74 -9.86 -6.12
CA GLU A 100 -12.69 -10.46 -7.05
C GLU A 100 -12.53 -11.94 -7.18
N LYS A 101 -12.18 -12.58 -6.21
CA LYS A 101 -11.97 -14.02 -6.32
C LYS A 101 -13.25 -14.79 -6.25
#